data_8baaaa092824e0e552b17574e8a4be00
#
_entry.id   8baaaa092824e0e552b17574e8a4be00
#
_cell.length_a   1.000
_cell.length_b   1.000
_cell.length_c   1.000
_cell.angle_alpha   90.00
_cell.angle_beta   90.00
_cell.angle_gamma   90.00
#
_symmetry.space_group_name_H-M   'P 1'
#
loop_
_entity.id
_entity.type
_entity.pdbx_description
1 polymer ?
#
loop_
_entity_poly.entity_id
_entity_poly.type
_entity_poly.pdbx_seq_one_letter_code
_entity_poly.pdbx_strand_id
1 'polypeptide(L)'
;MIKVAVGIITLGSQVLVCQRKKSSRYPLKWEFPGGKFEDGESAEQCLRRELREELSIDANIGGEFFHQEWLYPDSGLFEVFYNIVPSFLGTIRNNVFEQIRWIHRAELTGIDMLDGNRDVVEKLKSQNEK
;
A
#
# COMPACT_ATOMS: atom_id res chain seq x y z
N MET A 1 -2.24 1.57 19.67
CA MET A 1 -1.91 1.99 18.30
C MET A 1 -1.85 0.77 17.39
N ILE A 2 -2.46 0.84 16.23
CA ILE A 2 -2.50 -0.27 15.29
C ILE A 2 -1.34 -0.11 14.31
N LYS A 3 -0.47 -1.11 14.23
CA LYS A 3 0.66 -1.09 13.28
C LYS A 3 0.27 -1.76 11.98
N VAL A 4 0.59 -1.11 10.87
CA VAL A 4 0.27 -1.56 9.51
C VAL A 4 1.51 -1.44 8.63
N ALA A 5 1.79 -2.46 7.83
CA ALA A 5 2.83 -2.40 6.80
C ALA A 5 2.19 -2.30 5.43
N VAL A 6 2.67 -1.39 4.61
CA VAL A 6 2.10 -1.07 3.30
C VAL A 6 3.18 -1.12 2.23
N GLY A 7 2.84 -1.67 1.07
CA GLY A 7 3.78 -1.82 -0.04
C GLY A 7 3.54 -0.83 -1.16
N ILE A 8 4.59 -0.11 -1.52
CA ILE A 8 4.63 0.70 -2.74
C ILE A 8 5.28 -0.17 -3.81
N ILE A 9 4.45 -0.89 -4.56
CA ILE A 9 4.92 -1.81 -5.59
C ILE A 9 5.12 -1.02 -6.87
N THR A 10 6.35 -0.96 -7.34
CA THR A 10 6.70 -0.14 -8.49
C THR A 10 7.09 -0.98 -9.70
N LEU A 11 6.80 -0.43 -10.88
CA LEU A 11 7.22 -0.98 -12.16
C LEU A 11 7.53 0.23 -13.04
N GLY A 12 8.81 0.61 -13.08
CA GLY A 12 9.21 1.88 -13.67
C GLY A 12 8.57 3.05 -12.94
N SER A 13 7.86 3.91 -13.66
CA SER A 13 7.16 5.05 -13.07
C SER A 13 5.74 4.73 -12.61
N GLN A 14 5.31 3.47 -12.75
CA GLN A 14 3.98 3.06 -12.35
C GLN A 14 3.99 2.46 -10.94
N VAL A 15 2.88 2.62 -10.25
CA VAL A 15 2.66 2.12 -8.90
C VAL A 15 1.35 1.34 -8.89
N LEU A 16 1.34 0.22 -8.17
CA LEU A 16 0.11 -0.57 -8.04
C LEU A 16 -0.79 0.03 -6.97
N VAL A 17 -2.03 0.31 -7.33
CA VAL A 17 -3.07 0.76 -6.41
C VAL A 17 -4.23 -0.21 -6.40
N CYS A 18 -4.91 -0.28 -5.27
CA CYS A 18 -5.94 -1.27 -5.00
C CYS A 18 -7.19 -0.56 -4.50
N GLN A 19 -8.35 -0.93 -5.04
CA GLN A 19 -9.60 -0.31 -4.64
C GLN A 19 -10.30 -1.17 -3.60
N ARG A 20 -10.71 -0.54 -2.51
CA ARG A 20 -11.42 -1.20 -1.43
C ARG A 20 -12.80 -1.63 -1.87
N LYS A 21 -13.27 -2.77 -1.33
CA LYS A 21 -14.60 -3.30 -1.63
C LYS A 21 -15.70 -2.34 -1.20
N LYS A 22 -16.85 -2.41 -1.87
CA LYS A 22 -18.03 -1.65 -1.51
C LYS A 22 -18.50 -1.92 -0.09
N SER A 23 -18.30 -3.15 0.39
CA SER A 23 -18.73 -3.58 1.72
C SER A 23 -17.75 -3.22 2.83
N SER A 24 -16.60 -2.64 2.49
CA SER A 24 -15.57 -2.32 3.47
C SER A 24 -15.81 -0.94 4.08
N ARG A 25 -15.04 -0.66 5.16
CA ARG A 25 -14.92 0.70 5.68
C ARG A 25 -14.19 1.55 4.65
N TYR A 26 -14.64 2.78 4.45
CA TYR A 26 -14.15 3.67 3.38
C TYR A 26 -14.33 3.02 2.00
N PRO A 27 -15.56 2.70 1.62
CA PRO A 27 -15.83 1.91 0.42
C PRO A 27 -15.34 2.59 -0.85
N LEU A 28 -14.79 1.78 -1.74
CA LEU A 28 -14.31 2.19 -3.08
C LEU A 28 -13.17 3.19 -3.09
N LYS A 29 -12.60 3.53 -1.95
CA LYS A 29 -11.36 4.32 -1.88
C LYS A 29 -10.21 3.48 -2.40
N TRP A 30 -9.24 4.15 -3.02
CA TRP A 30 -8.01 3.51 -3.47
C TRP A 30 -6.96 3.55 -2.37
N GLU A 31 -6.10 2.55 -2.34
CA GLU A 31 -5.04 2.41 -1.34
C GLU A 31 -3.88 1.64 -1.91
N PHE A 32 -2.78 1.59 -1.18
CA PHE A 32 -1.68 0.67 -1.46
C PHE A 32 -1.92 -0.62 -0.67
N PRO A 33 -1.49 -1.79 -1.20
CA PRO A 33 -1.73 -3.06 -0.51
C PRO A 33 -0.87 -3.21 0.74
N GLY A 34 -1.37 -3.98 1.69
CA GLY A 34 -0.70 -4.25 2.96
C GLY A 34 -1.70 -4.62 4.03
N GLY A 35 -1.27 -4.61 5.28
CA GLY A 35 -2.17 -4.94 6.36
C GLY A 35 -1.54 -4.86 7.73
N LYS A 36 -2.30 -5.30 8.73
CA LYS A 36 -1.93 -5.20 10.14
C LYS A 36 -0.85 -6.20 10.50
N PHE A 37 0.08 -5.79 11.36
CA PHE A 37 1.07 -6.69 11.93
C PHE A 37 0.38 -7.77 12.76
N GLU A 38 0.92 -8.99 12.67
CA GLU A 38 0.65 -10.05 13.64
C GLU A 38 1.75 -10.04 14.70
N ASP A 39 1.49 -10.69 15.82
CA ASP A 39 2.44 -10.71 16.95
C ASP A 39 3.80 -11.23 16.51
N GLY A 40 4.85 -10.48 16.84
CA GLY A 40 6.22 -10.87 16.56
C GLY A 40 6.72 -10.57 15.16
N GLU A 41 5.87 -10.02 14.29
CA GLU A 41 6.31 -9.67 12.93
C GLU A 41 7.07 -8.36 12.89
N SER A 42 8.13 -8.33 12.05
CA SER A 42 8.70 -7.07 11.60
C SER A 42 7.82 -6.49 10.47
N ALA A 43 8.05 -5.23 10.11
CA ALA A 43 7.35 -4.62 9.00
C ALA A 43 7.55 -5.42 7.70
N GLU A 44 8.78 -5.88 7.44
CA GLU A 44 9.08 -6.68 6.25
C GLU A 44 8.33 -8.00 6.26
N GLN A 45 8.33 -8.71 7.38
CA GLN A 45 7.63 -10.00 7.50
C GLN A 45 6.13 -9.83 7.30
N CYS A 46 5.56 -8.80 7.92
CA CYS A 46 4.14 -8.47 7.77
C CYS A 46 3.80 -8.21 6.31
N LEU A 47 4.58 -7.36 5.66
CA LEU A 47 4.30 -6.98 4.27
C LEU A 47 4.43 -8.17 3.32
N ARG A 48 5.46 -9.01 3.48
CA ARG A 48 5.60 -10.23 2.66
C ARG A 48 4.38 -11.12 2.79
N ARG A 49 3.90 -11.31 4.02
CA ARG A 49 2.72 -12.15 4.28
C ARG A 49 1.47 -11.54 3.65
N GLU A 50 1.24 -10.25 3.88
CA GLU A 50 0.05 -9.57 3.36
C GLU A 50 0.01 -9.57 1.83
N LEU A 51 1.13 -9.30 1.17
CA LEU A 51 1.18 -9.29 -0.29
C LEU A 51 0.99 -10.69 -0.88
N ARG A 52 1.45 -11.72 -0.18
CA ARG A 52 1.16 -13.10 -0.61
C ARG A 52 -0.33 -13.41 -0.49
N GLU A 53 -0.95 -13.02 0.60
CA GLU A 53 -2.38 -13.24 0.82
C GLU A 53 -3.24 -12.45 -0.18
N GLU A 54 -2.93 -11.17 -0.37
CA GLU A 54 -3.78 -10.27 -1.15
C GLU A 54 -3.54 -10.37 -2.65
N LEU A 55 -2.30 -10.61 -3.07
CA LEU A 55 -1.89 -10.51 -4.47
C LEU A 55 -1.19 -11.76 -5.01
N SER A 56 -0.96 -12.77 -4.20
CA SER A 56 -0.29 -14.03 -4.58
C SER A 56 1.14 -13.83 -5.10
N ILE A 57 1.85 -12.84 -4.58
CA ILE A 57 3.23 -12.56 -4.98
C ILE A 57 4.20 -12.79 -3.85
N ASP A 58 5.45 -13.10 -4.23
CA ASP A 58 6.59 -13.19 -3.32
C ASP A 58 7.40 -11.90 -3.47
N ALA A 59 7.15 -10.94 -2.58
CA ALA A 59 7.65 -9.59 -2.73
C ALA A 59 9.10 -9.46 -2.25
N ASN A 60 9.89 -8.70 -2.99
CA ASN A 60 11.21 -8.25 -2.57
C ASN A 60 11.06 -6.89 -1.90
N ILE A 61 11.30 -6.82 -0.59
CA ILE A 61 11.10 -5.60 0.17
C ILE A 61 12.37 -4.76 0.12
N GLY A 62 12.27 -3.57 -0.47
CA GLY A 62 13.42 -2.71 -0.72
C GLY A 62 13.76 -1.72 0.39
N GLY A 63 12.95 -1.67 1.45
CA GLY A 63 13.20 -0.80 2.58
C GLY A 63 12.12 0.24 2.79
N GLU A 64 12.23 0.94 3.91
CA GLU A 64 11.23 1.92 4.30
C GLU A 64 11.32 3.16 3.41
N PHE A 65 10.17 3.56 2.87
CA PHE A 65 10.03 4.75 2.04
C PHE A 65 9.45 5.92 2.81
N PHE A 66 8.49 5.63 3.71
CA PHE A 66 7.78 6.66 4.46
C PHE A 66 7.19 6.02 5.71
N HIS A 67 7.08 6.81 6.78
CA HIS A 67 6.53 6.34 8.05
C HIS A 67 5.71 7.46 8.64
N GLN A 68 4.49 7.14 9.11
CA GLN A 68 3.63 8.15 9.72
C GLN A 68 2.69 7.53 10.75
N GLU A 69 2.14 8.38 11.60
CA GLU A 69 0.97 8.06 12.40
C GLU A 69 -0.22 8.78 11.77
N TRP A 70 -1.35 8.10 11.73
CA TRP A 70 -2.55 8.68 11.15
C TRP A 70 -3.77 8.28 11.97
N LEU A 71 -4.60 9.27 12.30
CA LEU A 71 -5.83 9.04 13.04
C LEU A 71 -7.02 9.01 12.08
N TYR A 72 -7.69 7.85 12.02
CA TYR A 72 -9.01 7.74 11.41
C TYR A 72 -10.03 7.82 12.53
N PRO A 73 -10.88 8.87 12.58
CA PRO A 73 -11.75 9.11 13.73
C PRO A 73 -12.64 7.94 14.12
N ASP A 74 -13.04 7.12 13.15
CA ASP A 74 -13.93 5.98 13.38
C ASP A 74 -13.19 4.65 13.55
N SER A 75 -11.85 4.62 13.33
CA SER A 75 -11.06 3.38 13.33
C SER A 75 -9.91 3.39 14.32
N GLY A 76 -9.46 4.57 14.76
CA GLY A 76 -8.38 4.71 15.72
C GLY A 76 -7.06 5.19 15.11
N LEU A 77 -6.02 5.17 15.93
CA LEU A 77 -4.70 5.66 15.57
C LEU A 77 -3.86 4.53 14.97
N PHE A 78 -3.32 4.78 13.79
CA PHE A 78 -2.51 3.83 13.04
C PHE A 78 -1.07 4.32 12.96
N GLU A 79 -0.14 3.40 13.11
CA GLU A 79 1.26 3.62 12.76
C GLU A 79 1.52 2.87 11.47
N VAL A 80 1.88 3.58 10.40
CA VAL A 80 1.94 3.03 9.04
C VAL A 80 3.38 3.06 8.53
N PHE A 81 3.87 1.88 8.15
CA PHE A 81 5.21 1.68 7.61
C PHE A 81 5.10 1.40 6.12
N TYR A 82 5.44 2.40 5.30
CA TYR A 82 5.41 2.25 3.84
C TYR A 82 6.78 1.78 3.36
N ASN A 83 6.79 0.67 2.62
CA ASN A 83 8.02 0.08 2.11
C ASN A 83 7.98 0.00 0.59
N ILE A 84 9.12 0.27 -0.05
CA ILE A 84 9.26 0.08 -1.49
C ILE A 84 9.33 -1.41 -1.78
N VAL A 85 8.62 -1.83 -2.82
CA VAL A 85 8.65 -3.19 -3.35
C VAL A 85 9.09 -3.08 -4.82
N PRO A 86 10.41 -3.09 -5.07
CA PRO A 86 10.91 -2.82 -6.43
C PRO A 86 10.76 -4.01 -7.38
N SER A 87 10.52 -5.19 -6.86
CA SER A 87 10.34 -6.40 -7.66
C SER A 87 9.61 -7.46 -6.87
N PHE A 88 9.12 -8.48 -7.57
CA PHE A 88 8.43 -9.61 -6.95
C PHE A 88 8.50 -10.82 -7.88
N LEU A 89 8.30 -12.00 -7.32
CA LEU A 89 8.15 -13.24 -8.07
C LEU A 89 6.67 -13.61 -8.11
N GLY A 90 6.27 -14.24 -9.19
CA GLY A 90 4.89 -14.69 -9.37
C GLY A 90 4.08 -13.73 -10.23
N THR A 91 2.83 -14.10 -10.47
CA THR A 91 1.87 -13.31 -11.24
C THR A 91 0.88 -12.69 -10.28
N ILE A 92 0.69 -11.37 -10.36
CA ILE A 92 -0.25 -10.68 -9.49
C ILE A 92 -1.67 -11.20 -9.74
N ARG A 93 -2.36 -11.56 -8.65
CA ARG A 93 -3.75 -11.96 -8.64
C ARG A 93 -4.48 -11.11 -7.61
N ASN A 94 -5.65 -10.59 -8.00
CA ASN A 94 -6.47 -9.83 -7.07
C ASN A 94 -7.33 -10.79 -6.25
N ASN A 95 -6.95 -11.03 -4.99
CA ASN A 95 -7.66 -11.96 -4.13
C ASN A 95 -8.70 -11.27 -3.22
N VAL A 96 -8.59 -9.95 -3.01
CA VAL A 96 -9.39 -9.30 -1.95
C VAL A 96 -9.97 -7.92 -2.33
N PHE A 97 -9.50 -7.29 -3.40
CA PHE A 97 -9.90 -5.92 -3.73
C PHE A 97 -11.04 -5.88 -4.73
N GLU A 98 -11.74 -4.73 -4.80
CA GLU A 98 -12.73 -4.49 -5.85
C GLU A 98 -12.06 -4.56 -7.22
N GLN A 99 -10.94 -3.86 -7.37
CA GLN A 99 -10.08 -3.93 -8.54
C GLN A 99 -8.67 -3.47 -8.18
N ILE A 100 -7.70 -3.81 -9.03
CA ILE A 100 -6.32 -3.34 -8.91
C ILE A 100 -5.92 -2.69 -10.22
N ARG A 101 -4.98 -1.73 -10.13
CA ARG A 101 -4.59 -0.97 -11.32
C ARG A 101 -3.15 -0.48 -11.17
N TRP A 102 -2.39 -0.53 -12.27
CA TRP A 102 -1.13 0.20 -12.38
C TRP A 102 -1.43 1.62 -12.80
N ILE A 103 -0.83 2.59 -12.11
CA ILE A 103 -1.04 4.01 -12.42
C ILE A 103 0.30 4.74 -12.35
N HIS A 104 0.51 5.71 -13.24
CA HIS A 104 1.71 6.54 -13.20
C HIS A 104 1.70 7.37 -11.92
N ARG A 105 2.86 7.47 -11.24
CA ARG A 105 2.93 8.15 -9.93
C ARG A 105 2.44 9.59 -9.98
N ALA A 106 2.61 10.28 -11.11
CA ALA A 106 2.16 11.66 -11.27
C ALA A 106 0.62 11.78 -11.30
N GLU A 107 -0.07 10.68 -11.53
CA GLU A 107 -1.53 10.66 -11.63
C GLU A 107 -2.23 10.20 -10.36
N LEU A 108 -1.49 9.91 -9.31
CA LEU A 108 -2.05 9.41 -8.04
C LEU A 108 -3.03 10.40 -7.40
N THR A 109 -2.85 11.70 -7.63
CA THR A 109 -3.77 12.71 -7.10
C THR A 109 -5.08 12.78 -7.87
N GLY A 110 -5.16 12.12 -9.03
CA GLY A 110 -6.38 12.09 -9.84
C GLY A 110 -7.35 10.99 -9.46
N ILE A 111 -7.00 10.13 -8.50
CA ILE A 111 -7.88 9.07 -8.03
C ILE A 111 -8.22 9.28 -6.56
N ASP A 112 -9.31 8.64 -6.12
CA ASP A 112 -9.86 8.83 -4.78
C ASP A 112 -9.14 7.97 -3.75
N MET A 113 -7.94 8.39 -3.35
CA MET A 113 -7.13 7.68 -2.37
C MET A 113 -7.66 7.86 -0.96
N LEU A 114 -7.44 6.85 -0.10
CA LEU A 114 -7.66 6.99 1.35
C LEU A 114 -6.93 8.23 1.86
N ASP A 115 -7.58 8.98 2.76
CA ASP A 115 -7.02 10.23 3.30
C ASP A 115 -5.65 10.04 3.92
N GLY A 116 -5.43 8.93 4.62
CA GLY A 116 -4.14 8.64 5.26
C GLY A 116 -2.98 8.50 4.29
N ASN A 117 -3.25 8.31 3.00
CA ASN A 117 -2.20 8.16 1.99
C ASN A 117 -1.77 9.48 1.36
N ARG A 118 -2.36 10.61 1.78
CA ARG A 118 -2.09 11.91 1.16
C ARG A 118 -0.60 12.26 1.15
N ASP A 119 0.06 12.11 2.28
CA ASP A 119 1.47 12.54 2.41
C ASP A 119 2.41 11.62 1.63
N VAL A 120 2.17 10.30 1.64
CA VAL A 120 2.99 9.38 0.86
C VAL A 120 2.78 9.58 -0.63
N VAL A 121 1.56 9.89 -1.05
CA VAL A 121 1.26 10.22 -2.44
C VAL A 121 2.04 11.46 -2.88
N GLU A 122 2.08 12.50 -2.04
CA GLU A 122 2.85 13.71 -2.36
C GLU A 122 4.35 13.40 -2.48
N LYS A 123 4.87 12.55 -1.60
CA LYS A 123 6.26 12.12 -1.69
C LYS A 123 6.55 11.37 -2.99
N LEU A 124 5.65 10.47 -3.39
CA LEU A 124 5.79 9.72 -4.65
C LEU A 124 5.77 10.64 -5.85
N LYS A 125 4.89 11.64 -5.86
CA LYS A 125 4.80 12.61 -6.95
C LYS A 125 6.05 13.45 -7.09
N SER A 126 6.71 13.77 -5.97
CA SER A 126 7.89 14.62 -5.98
C SER A 126 9.16 13.87 -6.39
N GLN A 127 9.10 12.55 -6.53
CA GLN A 127 10.24 11.75 -6.96
C GLN A 127 10.54 12.02 -8.43
N ASN A 128 11.79 12.37 -8.72
CA ASN A 128 12.21 12.54 -10.10
C ASN A 128 12.41 11.20 -10.76
N GLU A 129 11.92 11.10 -11.97
CA GLU A 129 12.20 9.96 -12.83
C GLU A 129 13.51 10.24 -13.55
N LYS A 130 14.48 9.41 -13.31
CA LYS A 130 15.78 9.56 -13.95
C LYS A 130 16.15 8.34 -14.73
#